data_753fc96959a12abf6666531a8a0a2e53
#
_entry.id   753fc96959a12abf6666531a8a0a2e53
#
_cell.length_a   1.000
_cell.length_b   1.000
_cell.length_c   1.000
_cell.angle_alpha   90.00
_cell.angle_beta   90.00
_cell.angle_gamma   90.00
#
_symmetry.space_group_name_H-M   'P 1'
#
loop_
_entity.id
_entity.type
_entity.pdbx_description
1 polymer ?
#
loop_
_entity_poly.entity_id
_entity_poly.type
_entity_poly.pdbx_seq_one_letter_code
_entity_poly.pdbx_strand_id
1 'polypeptide(L)'
;MKTGISAIVTAYERVEQTLATLRVIQNCTPAPDEILVHVDGNQVACENAVRDAFPNLRILRSEEQVGPGGGRNKLVEAAKFELIASFDDDSYPIDSDYFARALQMFEKFPEASLICAALYHAGESIGLDERSAHWTADFLGAACIYRRQAFLNAGGYVPLPVAYGMEEVDLAIRLHSQGGKLLTTPWLRVFHNTDLRHHSDPRITAGSIANLALLAYLRYPVSLWGIGVGQCANRLLWLLKHGRRRGIFKGVTMIPGHVWANHRYRLPVSSKVIRSYLALRRTPVEVRL
;
A
#
# COMPACT_ATOMS: atom_id res chain seq x y z
N MET A 1 20.45 10.96 6.05
CA MET A 1 19.59 9.83 6.45
C MET A 1 20.50 8.65 6.74
N LYS A 2 20.16 7.75 7.68
CA LYS A 2 20.94 6.54 7.91
C LYS A 2 20.62 5.52 6.83
N THR A 3 21.65 4.87 6.28
CA THR A 3 21.47 3.71 5.39
C THR A 3 20.90 2.56 6.21
N GLY A 4 19.89 1.87 5.69
CA GLY A 4 19.22 0.76 6.38
C GLY A 4 17.72 0.72 6.10
N ILE A 5 17.03 -0.20 6.78
CA ILE A 5 15.60 -0.47 6.58
C ILE A 5 14.82 -0.27 7.88
N SER A 6 13.80 0.59 7.87
CA SER A 6 12.72 0.60 8.86
C SER A 6 11.57 -0.28 8.38
N ALA A 7 11.23 -1.33 9.11
CA ALA A 7 9.99 -2.06 8.88
C ALA A 7 8.85 -1.34 9.60
N ILE A 8 7.73 -1.13 8.89
CA ILE A 8 6.54 -0.49 9.44
C ILE A 8 5.34 -1.43 9.35
N VAL A 9 4.55 -1.48 10.43
CA VAL A 9 3.34 -2.32 10.52
C VAL A 9 2.16 -1.46 10.94
N THR A 10 1.07 -1.50 10.17
CA THR A 10 -0.20 -0.88 10.55
C THR A 10 -1.12 -1.93 11.17
N ALA A 11 -1.61 -1.68 12.39
CA ALA A 11 -2.42 -2.62 13.16
C ALA A 11 -3.79 -2.04 13.49
N TYR A 12 -4.84 -2.88 13.33
CA TYR A 12 -6.22 -2.55 13.68
C TYR A 12 -6.99 -3.80 14.13
N GLU A 13 -7.42 -3.85 15.40
CA GLU A 13 -8.25 -4.91 16.01
C GLU A 13 -7.66 -6.34 16.09
N ARG A 14 -6.63 -6.67 15.35
CA ARG A 14 -6.09 -8.03 15.19
C ARG A 14 -4.83 -8.27 16.02
N VAL A 15 -4.97 -8.37 17.34
CA VAL A 15 -3.82 -8.48 18.27
C VAL A 15 -2.92 -9.67 17.95
N GLU A 16 -3.48 -10.88 17.85
CA GLU A 16 -2.70 -12.10 17.65
C GLU A 16 -1.94 -12.11 16.32
N GLN A 17 -2.60 -11.64 15.24
CA GLN A 17 -1.97 -11.53 13.94
C GLN A 17 -0.84 -10.49 13.97
N THR A 18 -1.07 -9.34 14.62
CA THR A 18 -0.04 -8.31 14.79
C THR A 18 1.19 -8.87 15.50
N LEU A 19 1.01 -9.59 16.61
CA LEU A 19 2.12 -10.20 17.35
C LEU A 19 2.85 -11.27 16.53
N ALA A 20 2.11 -12.08 15.76
CA ALA A 20 2.70 -13.09 14.88
C ALA A 20 3.54 -12.45 13.77
N THR A 21 3.00 -11.43 13.10
CA THR A 21 3.70 -10.66 12.05
C THR A 21 4.99 -10.04 12.59
N LEU A 22 4.94 -9.39 13.74
CA LEU A 22 6.12 -8.77 14.35
C LEU A 22 7.21 -9.79 14.70
N ARG A 23 6.83 -10.99 15.19
CA ARG A 23 7.79 -12.08 15.45
C ARG A 23 8.50 -12.53 14.18
N VAL A 24 7.77 -12.69 13.07
CA VAL A 24 8.38 -13.09 11.79
C VAL A 24 9.34 -12.02 11.30
N ILE A 25 8.95 -10.74 11.32
CA ILE A 25 9.79 -9.62 10.88
C ILE A 25 11.06 -9.53 11.73
N GLN A 26 10.96 -9.66 13.06
CA GLN A 26 12.08 -9.60 13.97
C GLN A 26 13.08 -10.76 13.80
N ASN A 27 12.58 -11.94 13.40
CA ASN A 27 13.37 -13.15 13.22
C ASN A 27 14.04 -13.27 11.84
N CYS A 28 13.85 -12.30 10.94
CA CYS A 28 14.60 -12.26 9.69
C CYS A 28 16.12 -12.10 9.97
N THR A 29 16.94 -12.59 9.05
CA THR A 29 18.40 -12.52 9.17
C THR A 29 19.02 -11.97 7.87
N PRO A 30 19.48 -10.71 7.86
CA PRO A 30 19.44 -9.76 8.98
C PRO A 30 18.01 -9.30 9.30
N ALA A 31 17.78 -8.97 10.56
CA ALA A 31 16.58 -8.24 10.96
C ALA A 31 16.60 -6.81 10.39
N PRO A 32 15.46 -6.13 10.27
CA PRO A 32 15.45 -4.70 9.91
C PRO A 32 16.11 -3.87 11.01
N ASP A 33 16.69 -2.73 10.64
CA ASP A 33 17.39 -1.84 11.57
C ASP A 33 16.46 -1.14 12.58
N GLU A 34 15.19 -1.06 12.24
CA GLU A 34 14.14 -0.47 13.08
C GLU A 34 12.79 -1.13 12.75
N ILE A 35 11.94 -1.34 13.75
CA ILE A 35 10.57 -1.75 13.59
C ILE A 35 9.67 -0.73 14.28
N LEU A 36 8.65 -0.22 13.54
CA LEU A 36 7.65 0.70 14.07
C LEU A 36 6.26 0.11 13.84
N VAL A 37 5.39 0.31 14.82
CA VAL A 37 3.99 -0.13 14.75
C VAL A 37 3.08 1.08 14.90
N HIS A 38 2.06 1.19 14.05
CA HIS A 38 0.97 2.13 14.25
C HIS A 38 -0.30 1.38 14.62
N VAL A 39 -0.85 1.69 15.79
CA VAL A 39 -2.13 1.17 16.26
C VAL A 39 -3.21 2.19 15.91
N ASP A 40 -4.11 1.83 15.00
CA ASP A 40 -5.15 2.72 14.47
C ASP A 40 -6.39 2.74 15.37
N GLY A 41 -6.91 3.94 15.62
CA GLY A 41 -8.03 4.14 16.54
C GLY A 41 -7.66 3.87 18.00
N ASN A 42 -8.67 3.84 18.88
CA ASN A 42 -8.47 3.65 20.32
C ASN A 42 -8.31 2.18 20.71
N GLN A 43 -7.35 1.47 20.08
CA GLN A 43 -7.09 0.04 20.29
C GLN A 43 -6.06 -0.19 21.41
N VAL A 44 -6.38 0.24 22.64
CA VAL A 44 -5.46 0.15 23.81
C VAL A 44 -5.01 -1.28 24.09
N ALA A 45 -5.89 -2.27 23.89
CA ALA A 45 -5.52 -3.67 24.10
C ALA A 45 -4.42 -4.13 23.13
N CYS A 46 -4.49 -3.72 21.87
CA CYS A 46 -3.46 -4.02 20.87
C CYS A 46 -2.14 -3.32 21.22
N GLU A 47 -2.20 -2.05 21.58
CA GLU A 47 -1.01 -1.29 22.00
C GLU A 47 -0.31 -1.96 23.19
N ASN A 48 -1.06 -2.32 24.25
CA ASN A 48 -0.51 -2.97 25.42
C ASN A 48 0.12 -4.33 25.09
N ALA A 49 -0.58 -5.17 24.33
CA ALA A 49 -0.08 -6.47 23.92
C ALA A 49 1.25 -6.36 23.10
N VAL A 50 1.33 -5.39 22.20
CA VAL A 50 2.58 -5.15 21.45
C VAL A 50 3.67 -4.65 22.38
N ARG A 51 3.37 -3.73 23.30
CA ARG A 51 4.35 -3.19 24.27
C ARG A 51 4.90 -4.27 25.20
N ASP A 52 4.02 -5.15 25.69
CA ASP A 52 4.40 -6.25 26.58
C ASP A 52 5.28 -7.29 25.88
N ALA A 53 4.91 -7.67 24.64
CA ALA A 53 5.64 -8.66 23.86
C ALA A 53 6.95 -8.10 23.25
N PHE A 54 7.02 -6.80 22.96
CA PHE A 54 8.11 -6.15 22.25
C PHE A 54 8.45 -4.80 22.88
N PRO A 55 9.05 -4.75 24.07
CA PRO A 55 9.25 -3.52 24.84
C PRO A 55 10.15 -2.48 24.15
N ASN A 56 10.97 -2.90 23.20
CA ASN A 56 11.91 -2.04 22.47
C ASN A 56 11.36 -1.48 21.15
N LEU A 57 10.14 -1.90 20.73
CA LEU A 57 9.55 -1.37 19.52
C LEU A 57 8.96 0.03 19.73
N ARG A 58 9.05 0.84 18.70
CA ARG A 58 8.42 2.16 18.70
C ARG A 58 6.96 2.02 18.26
N ILE A 59 6.04 2.33 19.16
CA ILE A 59 4.59 2.28 18.91
C ILE A 59 4.08 3.72 18.77
N LEU A 60 3.32 3.97 17.72
CA LEU A 60 2.52 5.16 17.50
C LEU A 60 1.04 4.78 17.57
N ARG A 61 0.21 5.62 18.15
CA ARG A 61 -1.25 5.41 18.20
C ARG A 61 -1.98 6.63 17.65
N SER A 62 -3.12 6.37 17.03
CA SER A 62 -4.14 7.37 16.74
C SER A 62 -5.36 7.12 17.62
N GLU A 63 -5.96 8.17 18.17
CA GLU A 63 -7.22 8.04 18.93
C GLU A 63 -8.40 7.82 17.97
N GLU A 64 -8.39 8.53 16.84
CA GLU A 64 -9.37 8.35 15.77
C GLU A 64 -8.80 7.43 14.68
N GLN A 65 -9.70 6.74 13.98
CA GLN A 65 -9.34 5.88 12.86
C GLN A 65 -8.87 6.72 11.67
N VAL A 66 -7.60 6.59 11.31
CA VAL A 66 -6.98 7.29 10.18
C VAL A 66 -6.83 6.39 8.94
N GLY A 67 -7.08 5.10 9.09
CA GLY A 67 -6.91 4.08 8.06
C GLY A 67 -5.46 3.71 7.79
N PRO A 68 -5.21 2.66 6.98
CA PRO A 68 -3.88 2.12 6.76
C PRO A 68 -2.92 3.15 6.15
N GLY A 69 -3.37 3.97 5.19
CA GLY A 69 -2.55 5.03 4.62
C GLY A 69 -2.18 6.13 5.61
N GLY A 70 -3.12 6.55 6.45
CA GLY A 70 -2.87 7.52 7.50
C GLY A 70 -1.87 7.00 8.54
N GLY A 71 -1.98 5.72 8.91
CA GLY A 71 -1.04 5.05 9.80
C GLY A 71 0.36 4.96 9.18
N ARG A 72 0.47 4.55 7.91
CA ARG A 72 1.75 4.51 7.18
C ARG A 72 2.40 5.88 7.09
N ASN A 73 1.65 6.95 6.85
CA ASN A 73 2.21 8.31 6.84
C ASN A 73 2.92 8.64 8.14
N LYS A 74 2.27 8.41 9.29
CA LYS A 74 2.86 8.65 10.61
C LYS A 74 4.12 7.81 10.85
N LEU A 75 4.09 6.55 10.44
CA LEU A 75 5.24 5.65 10.57
C LEU A 75 6.41 6.09 9.72
N VAL A 76 6.19 6.48 8.46
CA VAL A 76 7.24 6.96 7.55
C VAL A 76 7.85 8.27 8.04
N GLU A 77 7.03 9.19 8.55
CA GLU A 77 7.52 10.44 9.17
C GLU A 77 8.43 10.16 10.36
N ALA A 78 8.05 9.17 11.19
CA ALA A 78 8.78 8.78 12.40
C ALA A 78 10.01 7.91 12.15
N ALA A 79 10.08 7.22 11.01
CA ALA A 79 11.18 6.30 10.67
C ALA A 79 12.52 7.02 10.49
N LYS A 80 13.61 6.32 10.84
CA LYS A 80 14.98 6.89 10.84
C LYS A 80 15.81 6.51 9.63
N PHE A 81 15.44 5.41 8.94
CA PHE A 81 16.25 4.84 7.89
C PHE A 81 15.73 5.21 6.48
N GLU A 82 16.59 5.03 5.49
CA GLU A 82 16.34 5.44 4.11
C GLU A 82 15.25 4.61 3.43
N LEU A 83 15.22 3.32 3.71
CA LEU A 83 14.26 2.38 3.12
C LEU A 83 13.18 2.03 4.13
N ILE A 84 11.94 1.97 3.65
CA ILE A 84 10.77 1.66 4.47
C ILE A 84 10.11 0.41 3.92
N ALA A 85 10.20 -0.70 4.64
CA ALA A 85 9.47 -1.92 4.33
C ALA A 85 8.10 -1.89 5.01
N SER A 86 7.03 -1.92 4.20
CA SER A 86 5.65 -1.74 4.64
C SER A 86 4.89 -3.07 4.67
N PHE A 87 4.26 -3.33 5.81
CA PHE A 87 3.44 -4.51 6.07
C PHE A 87 2.11 -4.12 6.71
N ASP A 88 1.11 -5.00 6.57
CA ASP A 88 -0.10 -5.00 7.38
C ASP A 88 0.08 -5.89 8.62
N ASP A 89 -0.85 -5.83 9.56
CA ASP A 89 -0.81 -6.63 10.79
C ASP A 89 -0.89 -8.15 10.55
N ASP A 90 -1.20 -8.57 9.33
CA ASP A 90 -1.30 -9.96 8.90
C ASP A 90 -0.45 -10.27 7.65
N SER A 91 0.52 -9.39 7.31
CA SER A 91 1.45 -9.62 6.21
C SER A 91 2.90 -9.62 6.69
N TYR A 92 3.72 -10.55 6.19
CA TYR A 92 5.09 -10.75 6.64
C TYR A 92 5.97 -11.42 5.59
N PRO A 93 7.31 -11.25 5.65
CA PRO A 93 8.25 -11.92 4.77
C PRO A 93 8.12 -13.45 4.82
N ILE A 94 8.20 -14.10 3.65
CA ILE A 94 8.29 -15.57 3.55
C ILE A 94 9.73 -16.02 3.79
N ASP A 95 10.68 -15.28 3.23
CA ASP A 95 12.09 -15.62 3.27
C ASP A 95 12.79 -14.93 4.45
N SER A 96 13.60 -15.67 5.19
CA SER A 96 14.32 -15.13 6.34
C SER A 96 15.37 -14.07 5.95
N ASP A 97 15.88 -14.09 4.73
CA ASP A 97 16.86 -13.14 4.19
C ASP A 97 16.22 -11.97 3.40
N TYR A 98 14.91 -11.75 3.57
CA TYR A 98 14.13 -10.74 2.85
C TYR A 98 14.78 -9.34 2.86
N PHE A 99 15.26 -8.87 4.01
CA PHE A 99 15.85 -7.54 4.13
C PHE A 99 17.21 -7.44 3.46
N ALA A 100 18.02 -8.51 3.45
CA ALA A 100 19.26 -8.56 2.69
C ALA A 100 18.98 -8.49 1.18
N ARG A 101 18.00 -9.27 0.69
CA ARG A 101 17.56 -9.21 -0.72
C ARG A 101 17.04 -7.82 -1.09
N ALA A 102 16.28 -7.19 -0.20
CA ALA A 102 15.78 -5.84 -0.41
C ALA A 102 16.90 -4.81 -0.60
N LEU A 103 17.94 -4.84 0.24
CA LEU A 103 19.11 -3.97 0.10
C LEU A 103 19.82 -4.18 -1.25
N GLN A 104 20.05 -5.44 -1.64
CA GLN A 104 20.66 -5.78 -2.93
C GLN A 104 19.83 -5.25 -4.11
N MET A 105 18.49 -5.32 -4.01
CA MET A 105 17.60 -4.79 -5.04
C MET A 105 17.72 -3.27 -5.18
N PHE A 106 17.75 -2.52 -4.07
CA PHE A 106 17.90 -1.06 -4.12
C PHE A 106 19.30 -0.61 -4.52
N GLU A 107 20.32 -1.42 -4.28
CA GLU A 107 21.68 -1.20 -4.79
C GLU A 107 21.72 -1.40 -6.31
N LYS A 108 21.12 -2.48 -6.80
CA LYS A 108 21.07 -2.80 -8.23
C LYS A 108 20.19 -1.86 -9.05
N PHE A 109 19.11 -1.35 -8.45
CA PHE A 109 18.16 -0.43 -9.09
C PHE A 109 18.08 0.89 -8.30
N PRO A 110 19.13 1.72 -8.35
CA PRO A 110 19.17 2.97 -7.58
C PRO A 110 18.08 3.97 -7.99
N GLU A 111 17.55 3.85 -9.22
CA GLU A 111 16.44 4.66 -9.73
C GLU A 111 15.06 4.18 -9.24
N ALA A 112 14.96 3.01 -8.59
CA ALA A 112 13.70 2.55 -8.02
C ALA A 112 13.29 3.42 -6.82
N SER A 113 12.15 4.05 -6.90
CA SER A 113 11.53 4.77 -5.78
C SER A 113 10.77 3.82 -4.86
N LEU A 114 10.32 2.69 -5.40
CA LEU A 114 9.59 1.64 -4.70
C LEU A 114 9.84 0.29 -5.37
N ILE A 115 9.98 -0.75 -4.53
CA ILE A 115 10.04 -2.15 -4.96
C ILE A 115 8.91 -2.90 -4.27
N CYS A 116 8.07 -3.57 -5.07
CA CYS A 116 6.97 -4.40 -4.60
C CYS A 116 7.35 -5.87 -4.64
N ALA A 117 7.13 -6.58 -3.53
CA ALA A 117 7.29 -8.03 -3.44
C ALA A 117 6.10 -8.76 -4.09
N ALA A 118 6.31 -10.02 -4.46
CA ALA A 118 5.19 -10.92 -4.75
C ALA A 118 4.41 -11.22 -3.46
N LEU A 119 3.09 -11.09 -3.52
CA LEU A 119 2.20 -11.31 -2.39
C LEU A 119 1.43 -12.61 -2.59
N TYR A 120 1.42 -13.45 -1.56
CA TYR A 120 0.72 -14.74 -1.55
C TYR A 120 -0.29 -14.80 -0.42
N HIS A 121 -1.46 -15.40 -0.68
CA HIS A 121 -2.53 -15.56 0.31
C HIS A 121 -2.67 -17.02 0.77
N ALA A 122 -3.42 -17.20 1.84
CA ALA A 122 -3.75 -18.54 2.34
C ALA A 122 -4.46 -19.37 1.26
N GLY A 123 -3.97 -20.59 1.03
CA GLY A 123 -4.48 -21.49 -0.02
C GLY A 123 -3.87 -21.30 -1.41
N GLU A 124 -3.03 -20.31 -1.62
CA GLU A 124 -2.24 -20.14 -2.84
C GLU A 124 -0.92 -20.93 -2.77
N SER A 125 -0.49 -21.47 -3.91
CA SER A 125 0.85 -22.05 -4.02
C SER A 125 1.88 -20.93 -4.05
N ILE A 126 2.83 -20.97 -3.12
CA ILE A 126 3.94 -20.02 -3.09
C ILE A 126 4.85 -20.31 -4.28
N GLY A 127 4.99 -19.34 -5.17
CA GLY A 127 5.90 -19.44 -6.31
C GLY A 127 7.36 -19.50 -5.89
N LEU A 128 8.23 -19.93 -6.81
CA LEU A 128 9.67 -19.90 -6.61
C LEU A 128 10.17 -18.45 -6.46
N ASP A 129 11.29 -18.28 -5.77
CA ASP A 129 11.98 -16.99 -5.66
C ASP A 129 12.80 -16.68 -6.93
N GLU A 130 12.09 -16.46 -8.01
CA GLU A 130 12.70 -16.19 -9.31
C GLU A 130 13.43 -14.84 -9.31
N ARG A 131 14.65 -14.86 -9.86
CA ARG A 131 15.45 -13.65 -10.09
C ARG A 131 14.98 -12.91 -11.35
N SER A 132 13.75 -12.43 -11.32
CA SER A 132 13.16 -11.60 -12.36
C SER A 132 12.59 -10.30 -11.77
N ALA A 133 12.49 -9.27 -12.57
CA ALA A 133 11.88 -8.01 -12.15
C ALA A 133 11.24 -7.28 -13.34
N HIS A 134 10.26 -6.43 -13.04
CA HIS A 134 9.56 -5.64 -14.04
C HIS A 134 9.34 -4.22 -13.53
N TRP A 135 9.61 -3.21 -14.36
CA TRP A 135 9.08 -1.88 -14.11
C TRP A 135 7.57 -1.90 -14.27
N THR A 136 6.88 -1.40 -13.28
CA THR A 136 5.42 -1.46 -13.19
C THR A 136 4.84 -0.10 -12.79
N ALA A 137 3.52 0.03 -12.89
CA ALA A 137 2.79 1.19 -12.40
C ALA A 137 2.05 0.93 -11.09
N ASP A 138 1.89 -0.32 -10.69
CA ASP A 138 1.12 -0.71 -9.50
C ASP A 138 2.03 -1.32 -8.43
N PHE A 139 1.60 -1.23 -7.18
CA PHE A 139 2.22 -1.89 -6.05
C PHE A 139 1.14 -2.24 -4.99
N LEU A 140 1.53 -3.02 -3.98
CA LEU A 140 0.68 -3.43 -2.87
C LEU A 140 1.26 -2.86 -1.56
N GLY A 141 0.47 -2.10 -0.83
CA GLY A 141 0.88 -1.42 0.41
C GLY A 141 1.37 -2.37 1.51
N ALA A 142 0.80 -3.60 1.53
CA ALA A 142 1.16 -4.67 2.47
C ALA A 142 2.46 -5.42 2.12
N ALA A 143 3.08 -5.14 0.96
CA ALA A 143 4.22 -5.91 0.45
C ALA A 143 5.18 -5.03 -0.38
N CYS A 144 5.49 -3.84 0.08
CA CYS A 144 6.39 -2.95 -0.65
C CYS A 144 7.46 -2.34 0.24
N ILE A 145 8.54 -1.94 -0.42
CA ILE A 145 9.64 -1.19 0.20
C ILE A 145 9.82 0.07 -0.64
N TYR A 146 9.79 1.23 -0.01
CA TYR A 146 9.97 2.50 -0.71
C TYR A 146 11.13 3.31 -0.12
N ARG A 147 11.74 4.13 -0.96
CA ARG A 147 12.64 5.18 -0.46
C ARG A 147 11.84 6.20 0.31
N ARG A 148 12.18 6.38 1.59
CA ARG A 148 11.49 7.30 2.49
C ARG A 148 11.35 8.69 1.88
N GLN A 149 12.40 9.23 1.29
CA GLN A 149 12.36 10.57 0.72
C GLN A 149 11.44 10.67 -0.50
N ALA A 150 11.39 9.64 -1.36
CA ALA A 150 10.47 9.61 -2.49
C ALA A 150 9.00 9.61 -2.02
N PHE A 151 8.69 8.82 -0.99
CA PHE A 151 7.37 8.81 -0.36
C PHE A 151 6.97 10.17 0.20
N LEU A 152 7.86 10.81 0.98
CA LEU A 152 7.62 12.12 1.58
C LEU A 152 7.46 13.22 0.52
N ASN A 153 8.30 13.23 -0.51
CA ASN A 153 8.20 14.18 -1.61
C ASN A 153 6.89 14.02 -2.39
N ALA A 154 6.39 12.78 -2.51
CA ALA A 154 5.10 12.52 -3.12
C ALA A 154 3.92 12.93 -2.22
N GLY A 155 4.16 13.30 -0.95
CA GLY A 155 3.14 13.74 0.01
C GLY A 155 2.39 12.59 0.70
N GLY A 156 2.94 11.37 0.71
CA GLY A 156 2.37 10.23 1.40
C GLY A 156 1.02 9.76 0.83
N TYR A 157 0.29 8.99 1.58
CA TYR A 157 -1.07 8.54 1.22
C TYR A 157 -2.12 9.62 1.53
N VAL A 158 -3.21 9.65 0.76
CA VAL A 158 -4.43 10.34 1.17
C VAL A 158 -5.09 9.51 2.29
N PRO A 159 -5.22 10.04 3.52
CA PRO A 159 -5.76 9.24 4.62
C PRO A 159 -7.26 8.98 4.39
N LEU A 160 -7.61 7.71 4.24
CA LEU A 160 -8.99 7.27 4.04
C LEU A 160 -9.30 6.13 5.01
N PRO A 161 -10.40 6.18 5.76
CA PRO A 161 -10.81 5.07 6.65
C PRO A 161 -11.06 3.76 5.90
N VAL A 162 -11.48 3.84 4.64
CA VAL A 162 -11.60 2.71 3.71
C VAL A 162 -10.76 3.03 2.48
N ALA A 163 -9.55 2.50 2.43
CA ALA A 163 -8.54 2.85 1.43
C ALA A 163 -8.65 2.09 0.10
N TYR A 164 -9.46 1.04 0.05
CA TYR A 164 -9.57 0.12 -1.09
C TYR A 164 -9.79 0.83 -2.44
N GLY A 165 -8.95 0.46 -3.40
CA GLY A 165 -9.08 0.85 -4.81
C GLY A 165 -8.49 2.20 -5.17
N MET A 166 -7.86 2.90 -4.24
CA MET A 166 -7.26 4.21 -4.51
C MET A 166 -5.86 4.40 -3.93
N GLU A 167 -5.61 3.97 -2.71
CA GLU A 167 -4.46 4.38 -1.90
C GLU A 167 -3.13 4.23 -2.64
N GLU A 168 -2.85 3.01 -3.10
CA GLU A 168 -1.60 2.68 -3.79
C GLU A 168 -1.55 3.33 -5.18
N VAL A 169 -2.68 3.30 -5.91
CA VAL A 169 -2.77 3.88 -7.26
C VAL A 169 -2.54 5.39 -7.22
N ASP A 170 -3.08 6.07 -6.21
CA ASP A 170 -2.89 7.51 -6.01
C ASP A 170 -1.43 7.85 -5.76
N LEU A 171 -0.77 7.14 -4.86
CA LEU A 171 0.64 7.34 -4.56
C LEU A 171 1.52 6.98 -5.78
N ALA A 172 1.22 5.88 -6.48
CA ALA A 172 1.94 5.46 -7.67
C ALA A 172 1.90 6.52 -8.78
N ILE A 173 0.74 7.13 -9.04
CA ILE A 173 0.61 8.23 -10.01
C ILE A 173 1.48 9.42 -9.60
N ARG A 174 1.53 9.78 -8.33
CA ARG A 174 2.34 10.91 -7.83
C ARG A 174 3.83 10.60 -7.91
N LEU A 175 4.27 9.41 -7.52
CA LEU A 175 5.66 8.96 -7.71
C LEU A 175 6.04 8.99 -9.20
N HIS A 176 5.20 8.43 -10.07
CA HIS A 176 5.42 8.44 -11.52
C HIS A 176 5.50 9.86 -12.08
N SER A 177 4.68 10.80 -11.58
CA SER A 177 4.71 12.20 -12.01
C SER A 177 6.00 12.94 -11.67
N GLN A 178 6.70 12.47 -10.64
CA GLN A 178 8.00 12.99 -10.19
C GLN A 178 9.20 12.26 -10.84
N GLY A 179 8.93 11.36 -11.80
CA GLY A 179 9.97 10.56 -12.44
C GLY A 179 10.39 9.31 -11.66
N GLY A 180 9.73 9.03 -10.54
CA GLY A 180 9.96 7.83 -9.74
C GLY A 180 9.55 6.57 -10.50
N LYS A 181 10.35 5.51 -10.35
CA LYS A 181 10.08 4.20 -10.95
C LYS A 181 9.68 3.19 -9.90
N LEU A 182 8.70 2.35 -10.22
CA LEU A 182 8.23 1.26 -9.40
C LEU A 182 8.68 -0.06 -10.03
N LEU A 183 9.26 -0.95 -9.20
CA LEU A 183 9.72 -2.27 -9.62
C LEU A 183 8.89 -3.34 -8.90
N THR A 184 8.56 -4.42 -9.57
CA THR A 184 8.03 -5.64 -8.92
C THR A 184 8.97 -6.80 -9.15
N THR A 185 9.10 -7.68 -8.13
CA THR A 185 9.97 -8.85 -8.22
C THR A 185 9.46 -10.01 -7.38
N PRO A 186 9.39 -11.25 -7.93
CA PRO A 186 9.11 -12.44 -7.14
C PRO A 186 10.31 -12.92 -6.30
N TRP A 187 11.48 -12.29 -6.42
CA TRP A 187 12.61 -12.57 -5.55
C TRP A 187 12.42 -12.06 -4.12
N LEU A 188 11.51 -11.09 -3.93
CA LEU A 188 10.97 -10.70 -2.64
C LEU A 188 9.58 -11.28 -2.50
N ARG A 189 9.30 -12.04 -1.43
CA ARG A 189 8.02 -12.72 -1.22
C ARG A 189 7.44 -12.38 0.14
N VAL A 190 6.16 -12.03 0.14
CA VAL A 190 5.40 -11.70 1.35
C VAL A 190 4.16 -12.59 1.41
N PHE A 191 3.87 -13.14 2.58
CA PHE A 191 2.63 -13.83 2.85
C PHE A 191 1.64 -12.88 3.49
N HIS A 192 0.41 -12.89 3.03
CA HIS A 192 -0.70 -12.11 3.56
C HIS A 192 -1.77 -13.05 4.07
N ASN A 193 -1.82 -13.23 5.38
CA ASN A 193 -2.72 -14.15 6.07
C ASN A 193 -4.13 -13.56 6.22
N THR A 194 -4.68 -13.06 5.13
CA THR A 194 -6.01 -12.47 5.11
C THR A 194 -7.04 -13.39 4.48
N ASP A 195 -8.28 -13.33 4.98
CA ASP A 195 -9.42 -13.98 4.34
C ASP A 195 -10.01 -13.04 3.28
N LEU A 196 -9.82 -13.38 2.01
CA LEU A 196 -10.32 -12.60 0.88
C LEU A 196 -11.85 -12.42 0.86
N ARG A 197 -12.60 -13.19 1.67
CA ARG A 197 -14.07 -13.05 1.78
C ARG A 197 -14.48 -11.69 2.35
N HIS A 198 -13.64 -11.04 3.16
CA HIS A 198 -13.92 -9.70 3.67
C HIS A 198 -14.05 -8.65 2.55
N HIS A 199 -13.44 -8.87 1.38
CA HIS A 199 -13.60 -8.00 0.22
C HIS A 199 -15.05 -7.91 -0.29
N SER A 200 -15.94 -8.83 0.12
CA SER A 200 -17.37 -8.79 -0.20
C SER A 200 -18.19 -7.88 0.73
N ASP A 201 -17.58 -7.30 1.77
CA ASP A 201 -18.25 -6.35 2.67
C ASP A 201 -18.85 -5.18 1.85
N PRO A 202 -20.13 -4.85 2.10
CA PRO A 202 -20.78 -3.72 1.44
C PRO A 202 -20.08 -2.37 1.67
N ARG A 203 -19.41 -2.18 2.80
CA ARG A 203 -18.62 -0.96 3.10
C ARG A 203 -17.42 -0.86 2.16
N ILE A 204 -16.69 -1.95 1.98
CA ILE A 204 -15.54 -2.02 1.06
C ILE A 204 -16.01 -1.81 -0.38
N THR A 205 -17.12 -2.43 -0.78
CA THR A 205 -17.71 -2.21 -2.11
C THR A 205 -18.06 -0.74 -2.32
N ALA A 206 -18.75 -0.10 -1.38
CA ALA A 206 -19.12 1.30 -1.47
C ALA A 206 -17.87 2.21 -1.50
N GLY A 207 -16.93 2.00 -0.58
CA GLY A 207 -15.67 2.74 -0.52
C GLY A 207 -14.87 2.64 -1.82
N SER A 208 -14.73 1.45 -2.39
CA SER A 208 -13.97 1.25 -3.63
C SER A 208 -14.55 2.00 -4.84
N ILE A 209 -15.87 2.20 -4.90
CA ILE A 209 -16.53 2.98 -5.95
C ILE A 209 -16.26 4.47 -5.74
N ALA A 210 -16.48 4.96 -4.53
CA ALA A 210 -16.28 6.37 -4.19
C ALA A 210 -14.80 6.78 -4.31
N ASN A 211 -13.88 5.91 -3.91
CA ASN A 211 -12.44 6.12 -4.01
C ASN A 211 -11.96 6.19 -5.46
N LEU A 212 -12.50 5.35 -6.35
CA LEU A 212 -12.12 5.41 -7.76
C LEU A 212 -12.55 6.73 -8.42
N ALA A 213 -13.75 7.24 -8.09
CA ALA A 213 -14.19 8.55 -8.53
C ALA A 213 -13.34 9.68 -7.92
N LEU A 214 -12.98 9.55 -6.62
CA LEU A 214 -12.09 10.48 -5.95
C LEU A 214 -10.71 10.51 -6.60
N LEU A 215 -10.12 9.36 -6.94
CA LEU A 215 -8.83 9.28 -7.63
C LEU A 215 -8.84 10.07 -8.94
N ALA A 216 -9.88 9.87 -9.76
CA ALA A 216 -10.02 10.61 -11.01
C ALA A 216 -10.15 12.12 -10.77
N TYR A 217 -10.92 12.53 -9.77
CA TYR A 217 -11.02 13.93 -9.38
C TYR A 217 -9.68 14.49 -8.91
N LEU A 218 -8.96 13.79 -8.04
CA LEU A 218 -7.73 14.29 -7.43
C LEU A 218 -6.56 14.38 -8.43
N ARG A 219 -6.41 13.40 -9.33
CA ARG A 219 -5.19 13.22 -10.14
C ARG A 219 -5.38 13.46 -11.63
N TYR A 220 -6.58 13.26 -12.18
CA TYR A 220 -6.77 13.44 -13.62
C TYR A 220 -7.04 14.90 -13.95
N PRO A 221 -6.41 15.44 -15.02
CA PRO A 221 -6.81 16.71 -15.58
C PRO A 221 -8.23 16.58 -16.15
N VAL A 222 -8.96 17.68 -16.21
CA VAL A 222 -10.37 17.71 -16.68
C VAL A 222 -10.53 17.04 -18.05
N SER A 223 -9.55 17.22 -18.93
CA SER A 223 -9.54 16.60 -20.28
C SER A 223 -9.53 15.05 -20.27
N LEU A 224 -9.19 14.42 -19.14
CA LEU A 224 -9.17 12.96 -18.97
C LEU A 224 -10.24 12.44 -18.02
N TRP A 225 -11.16 13.28 -17.55
CA TRP A 225 -12.25 12.81 -16.68
C TRP A 225 -13.13 11.74 -17.33
N GLY A 226 -13.29 11.76 -18.66
CA GLY A 226 -13.97 10.68 -19.41
C GLY A 226 -13.35 9.30 -19.16
N ILE A 227 -12.01 9.22 -19.00
CA ILE A 227 -11.33 7.96 -18.63
C ILE A 227 -11.74 7.55 -17.20
N GLY A 228 -11.75 8.50 -16.25
CA GLY A 228 -12.19 8.24 -14.88
C GLY A 228 -13.62 7.73 -14.79
N VAL A 229 -14.54 8.35 -15.53
CA VAL A 229 -15.94 7.90 -15.63
C VAL A 229 -16.01 6.48 -16.21
N GLY A 230 -15.27 6.19 -17.29
CA GLY A 230 -15.17 4.85 -17.87
C GLY A 230 -14.64 3.80 -16.90
N GLN A 231 -13.63 4.16 -16.08
CA GLN A 231 -13.10 3.27 -15.04
C GLN A 231 -14.13 2.99 -13.94
N CYS A 232 -14.89 4.00 -13.50
CA CYS A 232 -15.98 3.83 -12.55
C CYS A 232 -17.08 2.93 -13.12
N ALA A 233 -17.49 3.16 -14.38
CA ALA A 233 -18.49 2.31 -15.05
C ALA A 233 -18.02 0.86 -15.17
N ASN A 234 -16.76 0.64 -15.57
CA ASN A 234 -16.17 -0.70 -15.64
C ASN A 234 -16.13 -1.39 -14.28
N ARG A 235 -15.82 -0.65 -13.21
CA ARG A 235 -15.86 -1.18 -11.83
C ARG A 235 -17.27 -1.62 -11.44
N LEU A 236 -18.27 -0.81 -11.75
CA LEU A 236 -19.69 -1.14 -11.49
C LEU A 236 -20.11 -2.40 -12.24
N LEU A 237 -19.79 -2.49 -13.52
CA LEU A 237 -20.09 -3.67 -14.35
C LEU A 237 -19.41 -4.93 -13.80
N TRP A 238 -18.15 -4.81 -13.39
CA TRP A 238 -17.41 -5.91 -12.76
C TRP A 238 -18.08 -6.38 -11.47
N LEU A 239 -18.47 -5.46 -10.58
CA LEU A 239 -19.16 -5.78 -9.33
C LEU A 239 -20.48 -6.49 -9.57
N LEU A 240 -21.28 -6.01 -10.54
CA LEU A 240 -22.55 -6.64 -10.93
C LEU A 240 -22.35 -8.05 -11.49
N LYS A 241 -21.34 -8.23 -12.37
CA LYS A 241 -21.01 -9.54 -12.97
C LYS A 241 -20.57 -10.57 -11.92
N HIS A 242 -19.90 -10.13 -10.83
CA HIS A 242 -19.45 -11.02 -9.76
C HIS A 242 -20.44 -11.10 -8.58
N GLY A 243 -21.69 -10.67 -8.77
CA GLY A 243 -22.74 -10.78 -7.75
C GLY A 243 -22.60 -9.83 -6.55
N ARG A 244 -21.63 -8.92 -6.56
CA ARG A 244 -21.34 -7.98 -5.47
C ARG A 244 -22.21 -6.73 -5.55
N ARG A 245 -23.51 -6.90 -5.40
CA ARG A 245 -24.51 -5.82 -5.57
C ARG A 245 -24.67 -4.93 -4.34
N ARG A 246 -24.46 -5.51 -3.13
CA ARG A 246 -24.59 -4.77 -1.87
C ARG A 246 -23.51 -3.70 -1.78
N GLY A 247 -23.90 -2.47 -1.43
CA GLY A 247 -22.99 -1.33 -1.33
C GLY A 247 -22.85 -0.49 -2.60
N ILE A 248 -23.30 -0.94 -3.79
CA ILE A 248 -23.18 -0.18 -5.04
C ILE A 248 -23.93 1.15 -4.95
N PHE A 249 -25.21 1.13 -4.60
CA PHE A 249 -26.00 2.36 -4.48
C PHE A 249 -25.38 3.34 -3.49
N LYS A 250 -24.97 2.85 -2.30
CA LYS A 250 -24.30 3.65 -1.30
C LYS A 250 -22.97 4.23 -1.83
N GLY A 251 -22.18 3.44 -2.56
CA GLY A 251 -20.92 3.90 -3.15
C GLY A 251 -21.11 5.03 -4.15
N VAL A 252 -22.12 4.94 -5.02
CA VAL A 252 -22.43 5.99 -6.00
C VAL A 252 -22.92 7.26 -5.30
N THR A 253 -23.84 7.14 -4.34
CA THR A 253 -24.40 8.30 -3.62
C THR A 253 -23.39 8.98 -2.70
N MET A 254 -22.35 8.27 -2.25
CA MET A 254 -21.25 8.84 -1.46
C MET A 254 -20.33 9.76 -2.28
N ILE A 255 -20.24 9.61 -3.60
CA ILE A 255 -19.22 10.30 -4.42
C ILE A 255 -19.15 11.80 -4.17
N PRO A 256 -20.27 12.57 -4.22
CA PRO A 256 -20.19 14.03 -4.04
C PRO A 256 -19.61 14.44 -2.69
N GLY A 257 -20.11 13.85 -1.60
CA GLY A 257 -19.63 14.14 -0.24
C GLY A 257 -18.19 13.70 -0.04
N HIS A 258 -17.81 12.56 -0.61
CA HIS A 258 -16.46 12.02 -0.51
C HIS A 258 -15.43 12.88 -1.27
N VAL A 259 -15.78 13.36 -2.45
CA VAL A 259 -14.98 14.32 -3.22
C VAL A 259 -14.86 15.65 -2.47
N TRP A 260 -15.97 16.16 -1.92
CA TRP A 260 -15.96 17.38 -1.14
C TRP A 260 -15.06 17.29 0.09
N ALA A 261 -15.17 16.21 0.88
CA ALA A 261 -14.36 16.00 2.08
C ALA A 261 -12.85 15.93 1.79
N ASN A 262 -12.47 15.48 0.60
CA ASN A 262 -11.08 15.25 0.22
C ASN A 262 -10.55 16.25 -0.83
N HIS A 263 -11.33 17.28 -1.20
CA HIS A 263 -10.96 18.22 -2.27
C HIS A 263 -9.60 18.92 -2.06
N ARG A 264 -9.20 19.12 -0.79
CA ARG A 264 -7.90 19.71 -0.41
C ARG A 264 -6.68 18.94 -0.93
N TYR A 265 -6.83 17.63 -1.20
CA TYR A 265 -5.77 16.78 -1.76
C TYR A 265 -5.71 16.83 -3.29
N ARG A 266 -6.55 17.66 -3.95
CA ARG A 266 -6.54 17.76 -5.40
C ARG A 266 -5.23 18.36 -5.90
N LEU A 267 -4.48 17.53 -6.63
CA LEU A 267 -3.25 17.89 -7.33
C LEU A 267 -3.21 17.10 -8.64
N PRO A 268 -3.88 17.58 -9.71
CA PRO A 268 -3.91 16.89 -11.00
C PRO A 268 -2.51 16.84 -11.60
N VAL A 269 -2.19 15.70 -12.21
CA VAL A 269 -0.98 15.54 -12.99
C VAL A 269 -1.27 15.81 -14.48
N SER A 270 -0.23 15.95 -15.31
CA SER A 270 -0.43 16.20 -16.73
C SER A 270 -1.06 15.00 -17.47
N SER A 271 -1.76 15.26 -18.57
CA SER A 271 -2.33 14.20 -19.42
C SER A 271 -1.26 13.21 -19.92
N LYS A 272 -0.03 13.69 -20.16
CA LYS A 272 1.10 12.85 -20.56
C LYS A 272 1.46 11.86 -19.46
N VAL A 273 1.50 12.30 -18.21
CA VAL A 273 1.78 11.45 -17.04
C VAL A 273 0.69 10.36 -16.88
N ILE A 274 -0.59 10.72 -16.95
CA ILE A 274 -1.67 9.70 -16.84
C ILE A 274 -1.57 8.68 -17.97
N ARG A 275 -1.33 9.13 -19.21
CA ARG A 275 -1.22 8.21 -20.35
C ARG A 275 -0.03 7.28 -20.23
N SER A 276 1.15 7.78 -19.83
CA SER A 276 2.35 6.95 -19.63
C SER A 276 2.19 5.99 -18.47
N TYR A 277 1.57 6.43 -17.36
CA TYR A 277 1.21 5.57 -16.23
C TYR A 277 0.29 4.41 -16.67
N LEU A 278 -0.80 4.72 -17.38
CA LEU A 278 -1.74 3.71 -17.87
C LEU A 278 -1.13 2.78 -18.92
N ALA A 279 -0.19 3.25 -19.72
CA ALA A 279 0.56 2.41 -20.67
C ALA A 279 1.45 1.42 -19.92
N LEU A 280 2.24 1.89 -18.95
CA LEU A 280 3.11 1.04 -18.13
C LEU A 280 2.29 0.02 -17.31
N ARG A 281 1.12 0.41 -16.82
CA ARG A 281 0.20 -0.49 -16.12
C ARG A 281 -0.30 -1.66 -17.00
N ARG A 282 -0.49 -1.41 -18.29
CA ARG A 282 -0.94 -2.43 -19.25
C ARG A 282 0.19 -3.33 -19.72
N THR A 283 1.37 -2.78 -19.81
CA THR A 283 2.55 -3.45 -20.37
C THR A 283 3.77 -3.15 -19.47
N PRO A 284 3.92 -3.88 -18.35
CA PRO A 284 5.11 -3.83 -17.53
C PRO A 284 6.36 -4.14 -18.37
N VAL A 285 7.49 -3.55 -18.00
CA VAL A 285 8.75 -3.69 -18.74
C VAL A 285 9.70 -4.60 -17.97
N GLU A 286 10.02 -5.74 -18.55
CA GLU A 286 10.97 -6.71 -17.96
C GLU A 286 12.37 -6.09 -17.86
N VAL A 287 13.04 -6.38 -16.75
CA VAL A 287 14.44 -6.00 -16.52
C VAL A 287 15.22 -7.21 -15.97
N ARG A 288 16.50 -7.29 -16.33
CA ARG A 288 17.36 -8.41 -15.88
C ARG A 288 17.88 -8.14 -14.46
N LEU A 289 17.72 -9.14 -13.59
CA LEU A 289 18.36 -9.23 -12.28
C LEU A 289 19.79 -9.72 -12.36
#